data_f820e3534512271fb0ba877a3126fc9f
#
_entry.id   f820e3534512271fb0ba877a3126fc9f
#
_cell.length_a   1.000
_cell.length_b   1.000
_cell.length_c   1.000
_cell.angle_alpha   90.00
_cell.angle_beta   90.00
_cell.angle_gamma   90.00
#
_symmetry.space_group_name_H-M   'P 1'
#
loop_
_entity.id
_entity.type
_entity.pdbx_description
1 polymer ?
#
loop_
_entity_poly.entity_id
_entity_poly.type
_entity_poly.pdbx_seq_one_letter_code
_entity_poly.pdbx_strand_id
1 'polypeptide(L)'
;MKKIIIIVLIIFLLIYFFYLFHTTKKEENVVQLGVECDITDVNKSDKTLTIIGADSGRKIIQQESKIDCKDLEKDGKIVEFNSSNQPKIIKFDDLKQSDRIKINVDEKELKNNNEFLKVKQIELLSKN
;
A
#
# COMPACT_ATOMS: atom_id res chain seq x y z
N MET A 1 16.94 48.77 25.37
CA MET A 1 16.66 48.23 24.00
C MET A 1 17.39 46.95 23.68
N LYS A 2 18.64 46.75 24.12
CA LYS A 2 19.34 45.47 23.88
C LYS A 2 18.70 44.25 24.52
N LYS A 3 18.01 44.40 25.69
CA LYS A 3 17.32 43.29 26.37
C LYS A 3 16.08 42.79 25.60
N ILE A 4 15.37 43.68 24.92
CA ILE A 4 14.18 43.32 24.13
C ILE A 4 14.58 42.52 22.89
N ILE A 5 15.69 42.90 22.22
CA ILE A 5 16.23 42.20 21.05
C ILE A 5 16.66 40.78 21.40
N ILE A 6 17.29 40.59 22.57
CA ILE A 6 17.73 39.29 23.04
C ILE A 6 16.52 38.39 23.35
N ILE A 7 15.47 38.93 23.97
CA ILE A 7 14.25 38.19 24.27
C ILE A 7 13.54 37.76 23.00
N VAL A 8 13.45 38.63 21.99
CA VAL A 8 12.86 38.32 20.68
C VAL A 8 13.65 37.22 19.98
N LEU A 9 14.97 37.28 19.99
CA LEU A 9 15.84 36.25 19.43
C LEU A 9 15.65 34.89 20.10
N ILE A 10 15.52 34.85 21.41
CA ILE A 10 15.27 33.63 22.19
C ILE A 10 13.90 33.03 21.82
N ILE A 11 12.87 33.84 21.66
CA ILE A 11 11.52 33.42 21.25
C ILE A 11 11.56 32.81 19.84
N PHE A 12 12.27 33.44 18.89
CA PHE A 12 12.44 32.91 17.53
C PHE A 12 13.18 31.58 17.53
N LEU A 13 14.20 31.43 18.35
CA LEU A 13 14.97 30.19 18.51
C LEU A 13 14.09 29.06 19.07
N LEU A 14 13.25 29.37 20.06
CA LEU A 14 12.31 28.39 20.65
C LEU A 14 11.27 27.94 19.64
N ILE A 15 10.70 28.87 18.85
CA ILE A 15 9.74 28.54 17.78
C ILE A 15 10.39 27.68 16.71
N TYR A 16 11.62 28.01 16.31
CA TYR A 16 12.38 27.23 15.34
C TYR A 16 12.68 25.82 15.85
N PHE A 17 13.11 25.68 17.10
CA PHE A 17 13.34 24.40 17.75
C PHE A 17 12.06 23.56 17.83
N PHE A 18 10.96 24.18 18.19
CA PHE A 18 9.65 23.52 18.26
C PHE A 18 9.18 23.06 16.87
N TYR A 19 9.44 23.86 15.85
CA TYR A 19 9.14 23.51 14.46
C TYR A 19 9.95 22.30 14.00
N LEU A 20 11.26 22.26 14.31
CA LEU A 20 12.11 21.12 13.99
C LEU A 20 11.66 19.84 14.69
N PHE A 21 11.24 19.93 15.95
CA PHE A 21 10.74 18.77 16.69
C PHE A 21 9.41 18.25 16.16
N HIS A 22 8.55 19.11 15.62
CA HIS A 22 7.28 18.69 15.06
C HIS A 22 7.38 18.16 13.62
N THR A 23 8.40 18.54 12.89
CA THR A 23 8.62 18.02 11.52
C THR A 23 9.33 16.68 11.50
N THR A 24 10.02 16.30 12.55
CA THR A 24 10.47 14.92 12.75
C THR A 24 9.31 14.08 13.30
N LYS A 25 8.27 13.90 12.52
CA LYS A 25 7.35 12.80 12.76
C LYS A 25 8.19 11.53 12.67
N LYS A 26 8.27 10.78 13.75
CA LYS A 26 8.72 9.40 13.69
C LYS A 26 7.91 8.75 12.57
N GLU A 27 8.57 8.39 11.49
CA GLU A 27 7.98 7.45 10.55
C GLU A 27 7.58 6.26 11.40
N GLU A 28 6.28 6.05 11.56
CA GLU A 28 5.81 4.80 12.12
C GLU A 28 6.45 3.72 11.27
N ASN A 29 7.16 2.79 11.91
CA ASN A 29 7.69 1.62 11.23
C ASN A 29 6.49 0.83 10.69
N VAL A 30 6.05 1.20 9.49
CA VAL A 30 4.98 0.52 8.78
C VAL A 30 5.58 -0.76 8.23
N VAL A 31 5.21 -1.89 8.83
CA VAL A 31 5.60 -3.19 8.32
C VAL A 31 4.73 -3.49 7.11
N GLN A 32 5.37 -3.59 5.94
CA GLN A 32 4.71 -4.03 4.72
C GLN A 32 4.87 -5.53 4.57
N LEU A 33 3.75 -6.19 4.27
CA LEU A 33 3.73 -7.63 4.03
C LEU A 33 3.46 -7.90 2.56
N GLY A 34 4.22 -8.83 1.98
CA GLY A 34 3.92 -9.43 0.69
C GLY A 34 3.09 -10.70 0.92
N VAL A 35 1.86 -10.72 0.43
CA VAL A 35 0.93 -11.83 0.62
C VAL A 35 0.53 -12.42 -0.72
N GLU A 36 0.75 -13.72 -0.90
CA GLU A 36 0.27 -14.44 -2.07
C GLU A 36 -1.23 -14.71 -1.95
N CYS A 37 -1.95 -14.44 -3.02
CA CYS A 37 -3.40 -14.56 -3.07
C CYS A 37 -3.84 -15.15 -4.41
N ASP A 38 -5.00 -15.80 -4.39
CA ASP A 38 -5.71 -16.20 -5.60
C ASP A 38 -6.86 -15.22 -5.86
N ILE A 39 -7.04 -14.85 -7.13
CA ILE A 39 -8.18 -14.03 -7.55
C ILE A 39 -9.40 -14.94 -7.67
N THR A 40 -10.42 -14.69 -6.86
CA THR A 40 -11.66 -15.45 -6.89
C THR A 40 -12.72 -14.82 -7.77
N ASP A 41 -12.68 -13.50 -7.95
CA ASP A 41 -13.60 -12.79 -8.84
C ASP A 41 -12.98 -11.48 -9.34
N VAL A 42 -13.39 -11.07 -10.54
CA VAL A 42 -12.95 -9.82 -11.19
C VAL A 42 -14.20 -9.05 -11.62
N ASN A 43 -14.40 -7.86 -11.07
CA ASN A 43 -15.45 -6.94 -11.48
C ASN A 43 -14.86 -5.85 -12.37
N LYS A 44 -15.06 -5.96 -13.68
CA LYS A 44 -14.47 -5.03 -14.66
C LYS A 44 -15.12 -3.65 -14.65
N SER A 45 -16.42 -3.56 -14.34
CA SER A 45 -17.11 -2.27 -14.33
C SER A 45 -16.65 -1.38 -13.18
N ASP A 46 -16.41 -1.96 -12.01
CA ASP A 46 -15.96 -1.24 -10.82
C ASP A 46 -14.44 -1.26 -10.64
N LYS A 47 -13.72 -2.05 -11.44
CA LYS A 47 -12.29 -2.34 -11.29
C LYS A 47 -11.94 -2.83 -9.88
N THR A 48 -12.69 -3.80 -9.41
CA THR A 48 -12.46 -4.44 -8.11
C THR A 48 -12.09 -5.90 -8.29
N LEU A 49 -11.19 -6.38 -7.43
CA LEU A 49 -10.83 -7.79 -7.32
C LEU A 49 -11.38 -8.34 -6.02
N THR A 50 -11.84 -9.59 -6.06
CA THR A 50 -12.04 -10.38 -4.86
C THR A 50 -10.91 -11.40 -4.77
N ILE A 51 -10.25 -11.47 -3.63
CA ILE A 51 -9.09 -12.31 -3.40
C ILE A 51 -9.25 -13.14 -2.14
N ILE A 52 -8.51 -14.24 -2.08
CA ILE A 52 -8.30 -15.03 -0.87
C ILE A 52 -6.83 -15.39 -0.77
N GLY A 53 -6.30 -15.48 0.43
CA GLY A 53 -4.91 -15.87 0.63
C GLY A 53 -4.61 -17.25 0.05
N ALA A 54 -3.44 -17.40 -0.57
CA ALA A 54 -2.96 -18.66 -1.14
C ALA A 54 -1.75 -19.16 -0.37
N ASP A 55 -1.65 -20.45 -0.16
CA ASP A 55 -0.53 -21.10 0.55
C ASP A 55 -0.27 -20.45 1.94
N SER A 56 0.91 -19.89 2.17
CA SER A 56 1.23 -19.18 3.41
C SER A 56 0.38 -17.92 3.62
N GLY A 57 -0.08 -17.30 2.53
CA GLY A 57 -0.97 -16.14 2.57
C GLY A 57 -2.34 -16.43 3.13
N ARG A 58 -2.78 -17.69 3.11
CA ARG A 58 -4.06 -18.10 3.68
C ARG A 58 -4.14 -17.92 5.19
N LYS A 59 -3.02 -17.96 5.86
CA LYS A 59 -2.94 -17.66 7.30
C LYS A 59 -3.15 -16.18 7.59
N ILE A 60 -2.88 -15.33 6.62
CA ILE A 60 -2.97 -13.87 6.74
C ILE A 60 -4.34 -13.38 6.25
N ILE A 61 -4.76 -13.80 5.06
CA ILE A 61 -6.07 -13.48 4.49
C ILE A 61 -6.89 -14.75 4.41
N GLN A 62 -7.64 -15.00 5.46
CA GLN A 62 -8.40 -16.25 5.64
C GLN A 62 -9.74 -16.22 4.94
N GLN A 63 -10.29 -15.04 4.68
CA GLN A 63 -11.58 -14.82 4.06
C GLN A 63 -11.43 -14.00 2.78
N GLU A 64 -12.40 -14.12 1.89
CA GLU A 64 -12.44 -13.29 0.69
C GLU A 64 -12.41 -11.80 1.06
N SER A 65 -11.54 -11.06 0.41
CA SER A 65 -11.37 -9.63 0.59
C SER A 65 -11.43 -8.93 -0.75
N LYS A 66 -11.97 -7.72 -0.78
CA LYS A 66 -12.07 -6.92 -2.00
C LYS A 66 -10.97 -5.87 -2.06
N ILE A 67 -10.45 -5.63 -3.27
CA ILE A 67 -9.46 -4.60 -3.56
C ILE A 67 -10.02 -3.68 -4.64
N ASP A 68 -10.04 -2.37 -4.38
CA ASP A 68 -10.31 -1.37 -5.40
C ASP A 68 -9.02 -1.08 -6.16
N CYS A 69 -9.03 -1.36 -7.46
CA CYS A 69 -7.84 -1.26 -8.31
C CYS A 69 -7.79 -0.01 -9.18
N LYS A 70 -8.75 0.92 -9.06
CA LYS A 70 -8.78 2.13 -9.90
C LYS A 70 -7.53 2.97 -9.76
N ASP A 71 -7.18 3.29 -8.51
CA ASP A 71 -6.00 4.12 -8.23
C ASP A 71 -4.70 3.34 -8.46
N LEU A 72 -4.69 2.04 -8.17
CA LEU A 72 -3.54 1.18 -8.44
C LEU A 72 -3.20 1.13 -9.92
N GLU A 73 -4.20 1.01 -10.78
CA GLU A 73 -3.99 1.04 -12.23
C GLU A 73 -3.49 2.40 -12.70
N LYS A 74 -4.12 3.47 -12.22
CA LYS A 74 -3.75 4.85 -12.56
C LYS A 74 -2.31 5.17 -12.17
N ASP A 75 -1.87 4.69 -11.01
CA ASP A 75 -0.55 4.96 -10.46
C ASP A 75 0.52 3.97 -10.95
N GLY A 76 0.17 3.05 -11.83
CA GLY A 76 1.10 2.04 -12.36
C GLY A 76 1.56 1.04 -11.32
N LYS A 77 0.70 0.68 -10.38
CA LYS A 77 1.01 -0.24 -9.27
C LYS A 77 0.52 -1.67 -9.51
N ILE A 78 0.02 -1.97 -10.71
CA ILE A 78 -0.28 -3.33 -11.13
C ILE A 78 0.84 -3.73 -12.08
N VAL A 79 1.65 -4.71 -11.67
CA VAL A 79 2.87 -5.07 -12.38
C VAL A 79 3.01 -6.57 -12.57
N GLU A 80 3.82 -6.93 -13.56
CA GLU A 80 4.28 -8.29 -13.82
C GLU A 80 5.79 -8.23 -13.97
N PHE A 81 6.52 -9.15 -13.35
CA PHE A 81 7.96 -9.24 -13.53
C PHE A 81 8.28 -10.20 -14.67
N ASN A 82 9.09 -9.74 -15.61
CA ASN A 82 9.54 -10.59 -16.70
C ASN A 82 10.70 -11.52 -16.24
N SER A 83 11.18 -12.37 -17.17
CA SER A 83 12.28 -13.31 -16.88
C SER A 83 13.59 -12.63 -16.48
N SER A 84 13.77 -11.34 -16.78
CA SER A 84 14.93 -10.54 -16.38
C SER A 84 14.72 -9.79 -15.05
N ASN A 85 13.67 -10.10 -14.30
CA ASN A 85 13.30 -9.41 -13.05
C ASN A 85 13.01 -7.91 -13.22
N GLN A 86 12.62 -7.48 -14.41
CA GLN A 86 12.21 -6.10 -14.64
C GLN A 86 10.70 -5.97 -14.53
N PRO A 87 10.19 -4.96 -13.79
CA PRO A 87 8.77 -4.75 -13.65
C PRO A 87 8.17 -4.22 -14.96
N LYS A 88 7.07 -4.82 -15.38
CA LYS A 88 6.25 -4.35 -16.50
C LYS A 88 4.90 -3.92 -15.93
N ILE A 89 4.51 -2.68 -16.20
CA ILE A 89 3.19 -2.19 -15.82
C ILE A 89 2.14 -2.85 -16.70
N ILE A 90 1.16 -3.49 -16.08
CA ILE A 90 0.02 -4.11 -16.76
C ILE A 90 -1.27 -3.41 -16.37
N LYS A 91 -2.33 -3.70 -17.11
CA LYS A 91 -3.66 -3.12 -16.86
C LYS A 91 -4.50 -4.05 -16.00
N PHE A 92 -5.52 -3.48 -15.37
CA PHE A 92 -6.51 -4.26 -14.62
C PHE A 92 -7.14 -5.37 -15.47
N ASP A 93 -7.41 -5.10 -16.76
CA ASP A 93 -7.99 -6.07 -17.67
C ASP A 93 -7.11 -7.29 -17.94
N ASP A 94 -5.82 -7.21 -17.63
CA ASP A 94 -4.89 -8.33 -17.74
C ASP A 94 -5.02 -9.33 -16.57
N LEU A 95 -5.74 -8.96 -15.52
CA LEU A 95 -5.99 -9.82 -14.36
C LEU A 95 -7.27 -10.63 -14.58
N LYS A 96 -7.20 -11.92 -14.29
CA LYS A 96 -8.31 -12.86 -14.51
C LYS A 96 -8.58 -13.68 -13.26
N GLN A 97 -9.80 -14.20 -13.18
CA GLN A 97 -10.16 -15.17 -12.15
C GLN A 97 -9.21 -16.37 -12.19
N SER A 98 -8.83 -16.84 -11.03
CA SER A 98 -7.86 -17.93 -10.79
C SER A 98 -6.39 -17.55 -11.02
N ASP A 99 -6.09 -16.32 -11.41
CA ASP A 99 -4.71 -15.85 -11.43
C ASP A 99 -4.14 -15.76 -10.01
N ARG A 100 -2.86 -16.06 -9.89
CA ARG A 100 -2.14 -15.89 -8.62
C ARG A 100 -1.41 -14.55 -8.63
N ILE A 101 -1.61 -13.79 -7.57
CA ILE A 101 -0.98 -12.48 -7.38
C ILE A 101 -0.29 -12.42 -6.02
N LYS A 102 0.63 -11.48 -5.92
CA LYS A 102 1.22 -11.06 -4.66
C LYS A 102 0.82 -9.62 -4.40
N ILE A 103 0.24 -9.36 -3.23
CA ILE A 103 -0.13 -8.02 -2.83
C ILE A 103 0.84 -7.50 -1.78
N ASN A 104 1.20 -6.22 -1.87
CA ASN A 104 1.92 -5.51 -0.82
C ASN A 104 0.92 -4.69 -0.02
N VAL A 105 0.81 -5.00 1.25
CA VAL A 105 -0.17 -4.41 2.16
C VAL A 105 0.48 -4.06 3.48
N ASP A 106 0.06 -2.95 4.07
CA ASP A 106 0.49 -2.59 5.41
C ASP A 106 -0.17 -3.52 6.44
N GLU A 107 0.61 -3.99 7.40
CA GLU A 107 0.10 -4.89 8.44
C GLU A 107 -1.13 -4.30 9.15
N LYS A 108 -1.16 -3.00 9.34
CA LYS A 108 -2.29 -2.29 9.96
C LYS A 108 -3.60 -2.46 9.19
N GLU A 109 -3.52 -2.52 7.85
CA GLU A 109 -4.71 -2.67 7.00
C GLU A 109 -5.38 -4.04 7.17
N LEU A 110 -4.61 -5.06 7.50
CA LEU A 110 -5.12 -6.41 7.73
C LEU A 110 -5.99 -6.51 8.98
N LYS A 111 -5.82 -5.58 9.92
CA LYS A 111 -6.58 -5.53 11.17
C LYS A 111 -7.83 -4.64 11.08
N ASN A 112 -7.98 -3.88 10.01
CA ASN A 112 -9.11 -3.01 9.78
C ASN A 112 -10.24 -3.78 9.09
N ASN A 113 -11.47 -3.67 9.61
CA ASN A 113 -12.66 -4.26 9.02
C ASN A 113 -13.26 -3.33 7.94
N ASN A 114 -12.43 -2.83 7.03
CA ASN A 114 -12.89 -2.04 5.90
C ASN A 114 -13.46 -2.95 4.81
N GLU A 115 -14.44 -2.45 4.08
CA GLU A 115 -15.03 -3.16 2.94
C GLU A 115 -13.98 -3.49 1.89
N PHE A 116 -13.04 -2.55 1.65
CA PHE A 116 -11.93 -2.73 0.72
C PHE A 116 -10.60 -2.77 1.45
N LEU A 117 -9.79 -3.76 1.11
CA LEU A 117 -8.41 -3.84 1.58
C LEU A 117 -7.55 -2.86 0.79
N LYS A 118 -6.88 -1.94 1.47
CA LYS A 118 -5.96 -1.00 0.84
C LYS A 118 -4.62 -1.66 0.60
N VAL A 119 -4.27 -1.80 -0.66
CA VAL A 119 -3.07 -2.47 -1.14
C VAL A 119 -2.17 -1.44 -1.82
N LYS A 120 -0.87 -1.55 -1.65
CA LYS A 120 0.09 -0.62 -2.27
C LYS A 120 0.52 -1.05 -3.65
N GLN A 121 0.53 -2.35 -3.93
CA GLN A 121 0.95 -2.91 -5.22
C GLN A 121 0.38 -4.29 -5.41
N ILE A 122 0.06 -4.61 -6.65
CA ILE A 122 -0.33 -5.96 -7.09
C ILE A 122 0.70 -6.45 -8.08
N GLU A 123 1.27 -7.62 -7.83
CA GLU A 123 2.20 -8.30 -8.71
C GLU A 123 1.54 -9.58 -9.23
N LEU A 124 1.43 -9.71 -10.55
CA LEU A 124 0.93 -10.93 -11.18
C LEU A 124 2.05 -11.98 -11.18
N LEU A 125 1.81 -13.12 -10.50
CA LEU A 125 2.78 -14.19 -10.37
C LEU A 125 2.61 -15.25 -11.45
N SER A 126 1.37 -15.70 -11.68
CA SER A 126 1.07 -16.72 -12.69
C SER A 126 -0.33 -16.54 -13.25
N LYS A 127 -0.44 -16.77 -14.56
CA LYS A 127 -1.72 -16.82 -15.28
C LYS A 127 -2.22 -18.25 -15.33
N ASN A 128 -3.46 -18.42 -14.99
CA ASN A 128 -4.17 -19.69 -15.20
C ASN A 128 -5.01 -19.64 -16.47
#